data_85378711f288b113cc82d7648adfadfc
#
_entry.id   85378711f288b113cc82d7648adfadfc
#
_cell.length_a   1.000
_cell.length_b   1.000
_cell.length_c   1.000
_cell.angle_alpha   90.00
_cell.angle_beta   90.00
_cell.angle_gamma   90.00
#
_symmetry.space_group_name_H-M   'P 1'
#
loop_
_entity.id
_entity.type
_entity.pdbx_description
1 polymer ?
#
loop_
_entity_poly.entity_id
_entity_poly.type
_entity_poly.pdbx_seq_one_letter_code
_entity_poly.pdbx_strand_id
1 'polypeptide(L)'
;MDLALRGKVIAITGGSEGIGRATALRFAAEGAKVAICARRPEILNAFADELRKSGCDVLAVVADAAKPGDAERFIEETVKRFGRVDAVINNAGGTGQSPFDAVDDMAWQKDIDIKVFAHIRTARAAIPHMKKQGGGRIISLNMVAAKTPFEGTFPTTISRAAGLALTKALSKELAAHNILVNAVAVGKIKSKQQERGAARNKLTVEEHYAKTGKTIPLGRMGEAEEVANVIAFLASDAASYVTGCCINVDGGLAGVL
;
A
#
# COMPACT_ATOMS: atom_id res chain seq x y z
N MET A 1 -20.03 -11.43 1.69
CA MET A 1 -20.24 -9.96 1.60
C MET A 1 -19.92 -9.57 0.15
N ASP A 2 -20.82 -8.92 -0.53
CA ASP A 2 -20.55 -8.33 -1.84
C ASP A 2 -19.82 -6.99 -1.61
N LEU A 3 -18.63 -6.83 -2.19
CA LEU A 3 -17.83 -5.61 -2.07
C LEU A 3 -18.19 -4.57 -3.16
N ALA A 4 -19.03 -4.92 -4.14
CA ALA A 4 -19.42 -4.06 -5.27
C ALA A 4 -18.21 -3.44 -6.02
N LEU A 5 -17.15 -4.23 -6.20
CA LEU A 5 -15.90 -3.81 -6.85
C LEU A 5 -15.85 -4.12 -8.35
N ARG A 6 -16.82 -4.88 -8.88
CA ARG A 6 -16.87 -5.22 -10.30
C ARG A 6 -16.89 -3.97 -11.18
N GLY A 7 -15.94 -3.89 -12.12
CA GLY A 7 -15.79 -2.77 -13.04
C GLY A 7 -15.18 -1.49 -12.44
N LYS A 8 -14.95 -1.42 -11.13
CA LYS A 8 -14.20 -0.32 -10.49
C LYS A 8 -12.75 -0.32 -10.96
N VAL A 9 -12.15 0.85 -11.03
CA VAL A 9 -10.76 1.05 -11.46
C VAL A 9 -9.86 1.32 -10.25
N ILE A 10 -8.92 0.42 -10.03
CA ILE A 10 -8.03 0.44 -8.85
C ILE A 10 -6.59 0.68 -9.29
N ALA A 11 -5.99 1.78 -8.85
CA ALA A 11 -4.59 2.10 -9.11
C ALA A 11 -3.71 1.73 -7.90
N ILE A 12 -2.68 0.88 -8.11
CA ILE A 12 -1.85 0.31 -7.04
C ILE A 12 -0.38 0.64 -7.30
N THR A 13 0.25 1.42 -6.43
CA THR A 13 1.69 1.64 -6.49
C THR A 13 2.45 0.47 -5.87
N GLY A 14 3.58 0.06 -6.49
CA GLY A 14 4.32 -1.13 -6.04
C GLY A 14 3.52 -2.43 -6.20
N GLY A 15 2.70 -2.53 -7.26
CA GLY A 15 1.72 -3.60 -7.45
C GLY A 15 2.29 -4.94 -7.91
N SER A 16 3.60 -5.07 -8.19
CA SER A 16 4.16 -6.27 -8.83
C SER A 16 4.62 -7.39 -7.88
N GLU A 17 4.75 -7.11 -6.58
CA GLU A 17 5.25 -8.07 -5.58
C GLU A 17 4.59 -7.86 -4.20
N GLY A 18 4.71 -8.87 -3.33
CA GLY A 18 4.29 -8.81 -1.93
C GLY A 18 2.84 -8.39 -1.75
N ILE A 19 2.58 -7.46 -0.83
CA ILE A 19 1.23 -6.98 -0.51
C ILE A 19 0.55 -6.34 -1.73
N GLY A 20 1.30 -5.56 -2.53
CA GLY A 20 0.74 -4.95 -3.73
C GLY A 20 0.27 -5.97 -4.77
N ARG A 21 1.04 -7.05 -4.96
CA ARG A 21 0.64 -8.17 -5.84
C ARG A 21 -0.61 -8.89 -5.30
N ALA A 22 -0.63 -9.23 -4.02
CA ALA A 22 -1.79 -9.86 -3.40
C ALA A 22 -3.04 -8.97 -3.49
N THR A 23 -2.87 -7.65 -3.29
CA THR A 23 -3.93 -6.66 -3.45
C THR A 23 -4.46 -6.62 -4.88
N ALA A 24 -3.59 -6.63 -5.89
CA ALA A 24 -4.00 -6.65 -7.30
C ALA A 24 -4.77 -7.93 -7.65
N LEU A 25 -4.30 -9.10 -7.16
CA LEU A 25 -5.00 -10.38 -7.34
C LEU A 25 -6.39 -10.36 -6.66
N ARG A 26 -6.47 -9.81 -5.45
CA ARG A 26 -7.75 -9.69 -4.74
C ARG A 26 -8.74 -8.84 -5.52
N PHE A 27 -8.35 -7.68 -6.03
CA PHE A 27 -9.22 -6.83 -6.83
C PHE A 27 -9.59 -7.48 -8.17
N ALA A 28 -8.66 -8.18 -8.81
CA ALA A 28 -8.95 -8.95 -10.03
C ALA A 28 -10.03 -10.02 -9.78
N ALA A 29 -9.93 -10.75 -8.67
CA ALA A 29 -10.94 -11.75 -8.27
C ALA A 29 -12.32 -11.14 -8.00
N GLU A 30 -12.40 -9.87 -7.57
CA GLU A 30 -13.64 -9.11 -7.42
C GLU A 30 -14.17 -8.53 -8.75
N GLY A 31 -13.48 -8.77 -9.87
CA GLY A 31 -13.85 -8.26 -11.19
C GLY A 31 -13.55 -6.77 -11.41
N ALA A 32 -12.65 -6.19 -10.64
CA ALA A 32 -12.19 -4.83 -10.84
C ALA A 32 -11.19 -4.75 -12.02
N LYS A 33 -11.07 -3.56 -12.61
CA LYS A 33 -9.98 -3.19 -13.52
C LYS A 33 -8.80 -2.71 -12.69
N VAL A 34 -7.60 -3.18 -13.01
CA VAL A 34 -6.43 -2.93 -12.17
C VAL A 34 -5.35 -2.18 -12.95
N ALA A 35 -4.89 -1.06 -12.40
CA ALA A 35 -3.65 -0.43 -12.84
C ALA A 35 -2.57 -0.69 -11.80
N ILE A 36 -1.39 -1.12 -12.24
CA ILE A 36 -0.24 -1.37 -11.38
C ILE A 36 0.98 -0.62 -11.88
N CYS A 37 1.77 -0.05 -10.96
CA CYS A 37 3.09 0.44 -11.32
C CYS A 37 4.19 -0.16 -10.46
N ALA A 38 5.37 -0.30 -11.06
CA ALA A 38 6.60 -0.72 -10.39
C ALA A 38 7.83 -0.30 -11.21
N ARG A 39 9.02 -0.34 -10.59
CA ARG A 39 10.28 0.10 -11.20
C ARG A 39 10.91 -0.91 -12.14
N ARG A 40 10.65 -2.21 -11.93
CA ARG A 40 11.28 -3.32 -12.66
C ARG A 40 10.35 -3.83 -13.75
N PRO A 41 10.62 -3.51 -15.03
CA PRO A 41 9.72 -3.82 -16.14
C PRO A 41 9.46 -5.33 -16.30
N GLU A 42 10.50 -6.17 -16.14
CA GLU A 42 10.37 -7.61 -16.35
C GLU A 42 9.38 -8.24 -15.36
N ILE A 43 9.51 -7.89 -14.07
CA ILE A 43 8.64 -8.42 -13.02
C ILE A 43 7.22 -7.85 -13.14
N LEU A 44 7.13 -6.56 -13.46
CA LEU A 44 5.84 -5.89 -13.65
C LEU A 44 5.06 -6.50 -14.82
N ASN A 45 5.71 -6.67 -15.96
CA ASN A 45 5.07 -7.20 -17.17
C ASN A 45 4.68 -8.68 -16.99
N ALA A 46 5.56 -9.50 -16.42
CA ALA A 46 5.24 -10.91 -16.13
C ALA A 46 4.01 -11.04 -15.23
N PHE A 47 3.89 -10.19 -14.22
CA PHE A 47 2.71 -10.19 -13.35
C PHE A 47 1.45 -9.63 -14.05
N ALA A 48 1.59 -8.61 -14.86
CA ALA A 48 0.49 -8.11 -15.67
C ALA A 48 -0.05 -9.18 -16.65
N ASP A 49 0.83 -10.00 -17.23
CA ASP A 49 0.43 -11.10 -18.10
C ASP A 49 -0.31 -12.21 -17.31
N GLU A 50 0.10 -12.47 -16.08
CA GLU A 50 -0.64 -13.37 -15.17
C GLU A 50 -2.06 -12.85 -14.91
N LEU A 51 -2.21 -11.56 -14.61
CA LEU A 51 -3.52 -10.92 -14.41
C LEU A 51 -4.39 -10.97 -15.68
N ARG A 52 -3.81 -10.74 -16.86
CA ARG A 52 -4.54 -10.85 -18.13
C ARG A 52 -5.03 -12.26 -18.39
N LYS A 53 -4.20 -13.28 -18.11
CA LYS A 53 -4.57 -14.69 -18.24
C LYS A 53 -5.72 -15.08 -17.32
N SER A 54 -5.87 -14.44 -16.17
CA SER A 54 -7.02 -14.62 -15.27
C SER A 54 -8.28 -13.85 -15.69
N GLY A 55 -8.23 -13.13 -16.84
CA GLY A 55 -9.36 -12.34 -17.35
C GLY A 55 -9.44 -10.92 -16.80
N CYS A 56 -8.46 -10.45 -16.03
CA CYS A 56 -8.44 -9.09 -15.51
C CYS A 56 -8.05 -8.07 -16.60
N ASP A 57 -8.80 -6.98 -16.73
CA ASP A 57 -8.41 -5.82 -17.53
C ASP A 57 -7.35 -5.01 -16.75
N VAL A 58 -6.08 -5.16 -17.16
CA VAL A 58 -4.94 -4.61 -16.42
C VAL A 58 -4.12 -3.63 -17.25
N LEU A 59 -3.74 -2.52 -16.61
CA LEU A 59 -2.72 -1.57 -17.09
C LEU A 59 -1.45 -1.74 -16.25
N ALA A 60 -0.30 -1.89 -16.88
CA ALA A 60 1.02 -1.90 -16.23
C ALA A 60 1.84 -0.69 -16.69
N VAL A 61 2.32 0.10 -15.74
CA VAL A 61 3.10 1.32 -16.00
C VAL A 61 4.46 1.21 -15.30
N VAL A 62 5.55 1.26 -16.04
CA VAL A 62 6.88 1.34 -15.43
C VAL A 62 7.07 2.73 -14.86
N ALA A 63 7.09 2.83 -13.52
CA ALA A 63 7.19 4.09 -12.80
C ALA A 63 7.86 3.89 -11.43
N ASP A 64 8.62 4.90 -11.00
CA ASP A 64 9.11 5.01 -9.62
C ASP A 64 8.25 6.02 -8.86
N ALA A 65 7.37 5.55 -7.99
CA ALA A 65 6.47 6.40 -7.22
C ALA A 65 7.20 7.47 -6.37
N ALA A 66 8.49 7.27 -6.07
CA ALA A 66 9.30 8.26 -5.38
C ALA A 66 9.71 9.44 -6.28
N LYS A 67 9.77 9.24 -7.60
CA LYS A 67 10.19 10.29 -8.53
C LYS A 67 9.08 11.29 -8.81
N PRO A 68 9.35 12.60 -8.78
CA PRO A 68 8.42 13.61 -9.27
C PRO A 68 7.98 13.31 -10.70
N GLY A 69 6.70 13.46 -11.00
CA GLY A 69 6.10 13.23 -12.31
C GLY A 69 5.71 11.77 -12.60
N ASP A 70 6.39 10.78 -12.04
CA ASP A 70 6.09 9.36 -12.30
C ASP A 70 4.78 8.91 -11.63
N ALA A 71 4.54 9.34 -10.38
CA ALA A 71 3.31 9.02 -9.67
C ALA A 71 2.08 9.69 -10.32
N GLU A 72 2.23 10.94 -10.73
CA GLU A 72 1.21 11.71 -11.45
C GLU A 72 0.92 11.05 -12.81
N ARG A 73 1.96 10.74 -13.59
CA ARG A 73 1.84 10.06 -14.89
C ARG A 73 1.11 8.72 -14.76
N PHE A 74 1.41 7.93 -13.72
CA PHE A 74 0.72 6.66 -13.46
C PHE A 74 -0.80 6.84 -13.31
N ILE A 75 -1.23 7.85 -12.56
CA ILE A 75 -2.67 8.15 -12.38
C ILE A 75 -3.28 8.65 -13.69
N GLU A 76 -2.62 9.56 -14.41
CA GLU A 76 -3.12 10.07 -15.68
C GLU A 76 -3.25 8.97 -16.74
N GLU A 77 -2.27 8.07 -16.86
CA GLU A 77 -2.36 6.92 -17.75
C GLU A 77 -3.49 5.96 -17.35
N THR A 78 -3.75 5.80 -16.04
CA THR A 78 -4.88 5.02 -15.54
C THR A 78 -6.21 5.62 -15.98
N VAL A 79 -6.37 6.92 -15.79
CA VAL A 79 -7.60 7.63 -16.20
C VAL A 79 -7.74 7.65 -17.72
N LYS A 80 -6.66 7.86 -18.46
CA LYS A 80 -6.67 7.80 -19.94
C LYS A 80 -7.11 6.42 -20.44
N ARG A 81 -6.67 5.33 -19.79
CA ARG A 81 -6.98 3.96 -20.21
C ARG A 81 -8.39 3.52 -19.83
N PHE A 82 -8.87 3.89 -18.65
CA PHE A 82 -10.12 3.36 -18.08
C PHE A 82 -11.23 4.40 -17.95
N GLY A 83 -10.95 5.68 -18.18
CA GLY A 83 -11.92 6.79 -18.06
C GLY A 83 -12.18 7.27 -16.64
N ARG A 84 -11.63 6.60 -15.63
CA ARG A 84 -11.85 6.88 -14.19
C ARG A 84 -10.78 6.30 -13.29
N VAL A 85 -10.79 6.67 -12.02
CA VAL A 85 -10.02 6.02 -10.95
C VAL A 85 -10.87 5.98 -9.67
N ASP A 86 -11.33 4.80 -9.26
CA ASP A 86 -12.21 4.63 -8.11
C ASP A 86 -11.43 4.50 -6.80
N ALA A 87 -10.28 3.84 -6.83
CA ALA A 87 -9.41 3.77 -5.67
C ALA A 87 -7.92 3.90 -6.03
N VAL A 88 -7.18 4.57 -5.15
CA VAL A 88 -5.71 4.63 -5.17
C VAL A 88 -5.17 3.90 -3.95
N ILE A 89 -4.32 2.89 -4.18
CA ILE A 89 -3.65 2.14 -3.14
C ILE A 89 -2.17 2.52 -3.12
N ASN A 90 -1.80 3.33 -2.16
CA ASN A 90 -0.44 3.77 -1.91
C ASN A 90 0.31 2.68 -1.14
N ASN A 91 0.83 1.69 -1.88
CA ASN A 91 1.52 0.54 -1.32
C ASN A 91 3.04 0.59 -1.54
N ALA A 92 3.53 1.32 -2.57
CA ALA A 92 4.95 1.40 -2.85
C ALA A 92 5.75 1.84 -1.61
N GLY A 93 6.79 1.08 -1.29
CA GLY A 93 7.64 1.35 -0.14
C GLY A 93 8.48 0.13 0.25
N GLY A 94 9.33 0.33 1.21
CA GLY A 94 10.16 -0.69 1.84
C GLY A 94 10.39 -0.33 3.29
N THR A 95 11.08 -1.19 4.03
CA THR A 95 11.49 -0.90 5.40
C THR A 95 12.96 -0.55 5.41
N GLY A 96 13.27 0.73 5.66
CA GLY A 96 14.60 1.17 6.08
C GLY A 96 14.56 1.31 7.60
N GLN A 97 15.22 0.42 8.34
CA GLN A 97 15.28 0.47 9.80
C GLN A 97 16.74 0.46 10.22
N SER A 98 17.14 1.50 10.93
CA SER A 98 18.50 1.70 11.44
C SER A 98 18.46 2.52 12.73
N PRO A 99 19.51 2.47 13.57
CA PRO A 99 19.72 3.44 14.63
C PRO A 99 19.77 4.87 14.07
N PHE A 100 19.42 5.84 14.88
CA PHE A 100 19.29 7.24 14.45
C PHE A 100 20.59 7.80 13.86
N ASP A 101 21.71 7.56 14.51
CA ASP A 101 23.06 8.01 14.13
C ASP A 101 23.62 7.34 12.88
N ALA A 102 23.01 6.23 12.44
CA ALA A 102 23.40 5.53 11.23
C ALA A 102 22.59 5.96 9.98
N VAL A 103 21.72 6.96 10.10
CA VAL A 103 20.85 7.43 9.01
C VAL A 103 21.28 8.83 8.57
N ASP A 104 21.86 8.93 7.38
CA ASP A 104 22.22 10.20 6.75
C ASP A 104 21.01 10.91 6.11
N ASP A 105 21.19 12.17 5.75
CA ASP A 105 20.15 13.01 5.14
C ASP A 105 19.62 12.41 3.82
N MET A 106 20.45 11.73 3.04
CA MET A 106 20.02 11.09 1.79
C MET A 106 19.08 9.92 2.07
N ALA A 107 19.35 9.12 3.10
CA ALA A 107 18.46 8.04 3.51
C ALA A 107 17.13 8.58 4.05
N TRP A 108 17.15 9.69 4.82
CA TRP A 108 15.97 10.41 5.24
C TRP A 108 15.13 10.89 4.06
N GLN A 109 15.74 11.61 3.11
CA GLN A 109 15.04 12.14 1.95
C GLN A 109 14.42 11.03 1.11
N LYS A 110 15.17 9.96 0.84
CA LYS A 110 14.69 8.80 0.08
C LYS A 110 13.48 8.13 0.74
N ASP A 111 13.47 8.02 2.06
CA ASP A 111 12.38 7.42 2.81
C ASP A 111 11.12 8.31 2.79
N ILE A 112 11.29 9.61 2.94
CA ILE A 112 10.23 10.61 2.83
C ILE A 112 9.66 10.65 1.41
N ASP A 113 10.50 10.60 0.38
CA ASP A 113 10.04 10.62 -1.01
C ASP A 113 9.11 9.46 -1.34
N ILE A 114 9.45 8.24 -0.91
CA ILE A 114 8.64 7.06 -1.25
C ILE A 114 7.42 6.88 -0.34
N LYS A 115 7.42 7.37 0.90
CA LYS A 115 6.35 7.11 1.88
C LYS A 115 5.46 8.30 2.18
N VAL A 116 5.92 9.51 1.86
CA VAL A 116 5.15 10.74 2.06
C VAL A 116 4.85 11.39 0.71
N PHE A 117 5.89 11.78 -0.03
CA PHE A 117 5.67 12.49 -1.30
C PHE A 117 5.00 11.63 -2.36
N ALA A 118 5.29 10.33 -2.44
CA ALA A 118 4.58 9.43 -3.37
C ALA A 118 3.06 9.42 -3.09
N HIS A 119 2.65 9.36 -1.81
CA HIS A 119 1.24 9.42 -1.42
C HIS A 119 0.62 10.78 -1.72
N ILE A 120 1.34 11.89 -1.49
CA ILE A 120 0.87 13.24 -1.84
C ILE A 120 0.67 13.37 -3.34
N ARG A 121 1.63 12.91 -4.15
CA ARG A 121 1.60 13.03 -5.62
C ARG A 121 0.47 12.22 -6.23
N THR A 122 0.30 10.97 -5.84
CA THR A 122 -0.81 10.12 -6.32
C THR A 122 -2.16 10.68 -5.90
N ALA A 123 -2.32 11.12 -4.64
CA ALA A 123 -3.55 11.73 -4.15
C ALA A 123 -3.86 13.02 -4.93
N ARG A 124 -2.88 13.91 -5.09
CA ARG A 124 -3.04 15.17 -5.83
C ARG A 124 -3.49 14.95 -7.27
N ALA A 125 -2.94 13.94 -7.94
CA ALA A 125 -3.33 13.58 -9.30
C ALA A 125 -4.74 12.96 -9.35
N ALA A 126 -5.10 12.10 -8.39
CA ALA A 126 -6.37 11.38 -8.42
C ALA A 126 -7.58 12.23 -7.97
N ILE A 127 -7.41 13.13 -7.00
CA ILE A 127 -8.49 13.92 -6.39
C ILE A 127 -9.35 14.67 -7.42
N PRO A 128 -8.82 15.37 -8.43
CA PRO A 128 -9.65 16.05 -9.41
C PRO A 128 -10.58 15.10 -10.18
N HIS A 129 -10.08 13.92 -10.57
CA HIS A 129 -10.87 12.90 -11.24
C HIS A 129 -11.93 12.31 -10.31
N MET A 130 -11.56 12.01 -9.05
CA MET A 130 -12.50 11.51 -8.03
C MET A 130 -13.61 12.52 -7.73
N LYS A 131 -13.30 13.82 -7.63
CA LYS A 131 -14.30 14.88 -7.46
C LYS A 131 -15.28 14.92 -8.65
N LYS A 132 -14.75 14.87 -9.88
CA LYS A 132 -15.57 14.91 -11.11
C LYS A 132 -16.52 13.71 -11.22
N GLN A 133 -16.11 12.53 -10.74
CA GLN A 133 -16.91 11.31 -10.80
C GLN A 133 -17.82 11.08 -9.58
N GLY A 134 -17.82 11.99 -8.58
CA GLY A 134 -18.68 11.95 -7.41
C GLY A 134 -18.17 11.12 -6.23
N GLY A 135 -16.89 10.82 -6.19
CA GLY A 135 -16.27 10.10 -5.06
C GLY A 135 -15.08 9.24 -5.42
N GLY A 136 -14.45 8.69 -4.42
CA GLY A 136 -13.29 7.80 -4.56
C GLY A 136 -12.78 7.27 -3.23
N ARG A 137 -11.73 6.45 -3.29
CA ARG A 137 -11.08 5.85 -2.11
C ARG A 137 -9.57 6.05 -2.21
N ILE A 138 -8.93 6.48 -1.12
CA ILE A 138 -7.47 6.58 -1.02
C ILE A 138 -7.04 5.74 0.18
N ILE A 139 -6.30 4.67 -0.05
CA ILE A 139 -5.81 3.78 0.99
C ILE A 139 -4.29 3.78 1.00
N SER A 140 -3.70 4.10 2.14
CA SER A 140 -2.25 4.12 2.32
C SER A 140 -1.76 2.96 3.17
N LEU A 141 -0.81 2.18 2.63
CA LEU A 141 -0.13 1.15 3.40
C LEU A 141 0.84 1.81 4.39
N ASN A 142 0.70 1.43 5.63
CA ASN A 142 1.47 1.94 6.76
C ASN A 142 2.06 0.77 7.56
N MET A 143 2.67 1.03 8.71
CA MET A 143 3.14 0.02 9.64
C MET A 143 2.77 0.40 11.08
N VAL A 144 2.62 -0.61 11.93
CA VAL A 144 2.22 -0.38 13.34
C VAL A 144 3.23 0.46 14.13
N ALA A 145 4.51 0.40 13.80
CA ALA A 145 5.53 1.24 14.44
C ALA A 145 5.33 2.75 14.20
N ALA A 146 4.49 3.17 13.25
CA ALA A 146 4.10 4.57 13.11
C ALA A 146 3.21 5.05 14.27
N LYS A 147 2.49 4.13 14.93
CA LYS A 147 1.65 4.41 16.11
C LYS A 147 2.42 4.22 17.43
N THR A 148 3.32 3.24 17.44
CA THR A 148 4.16 2.87 18.60
C THR A 148 5.63 2.84 18.18
N PRO A 149 6.27 4.01 18.06
CA PRO A 149 7.70 4.09 17.73
C PRO A 149 8.57 3.34 18.74
N PHE A 150 9.62 2.70 18.26
CA PHE A 150 10.64 2.06 19.08
C PHE A 150 12.03 2.29 18.49
N GLU A 151 13.06 2.00 19.26
CA GLU A 151 14.44 2.22 18.88
C GLU A 151 14.82 1.50 17.57
N GLY A 152 15.78 2.06 16.83
CA GLY A 152 16.30 1.43 15.60
C GLY A 152 15.34 1.41 14.41
N THR A 153 14.27 2.21 14.42
CA THR A 153 13.24 2.23 13.35
C THR A 153 13.30 3.46 12.45
N PHE A 154 14.43 4.18 12.47
CA PHE A 154 14.61 5.37 11.62
C PHE A 154 15.08 5.01 10.21
N PRO A 155 14.66 5.80 9.21
CA PRO A 155 13.73 6.93 9.21
C PRO A 155 12.26 6.52 9.11
N THR A 156 11.99 5.23 8.91
CA THR A 156 10.70 4.64 8.50
C THR A 156 9.54 5.01 9.43
N THR A 157 9.75 5.00 10.74
CA THR A 157 8.69 5.31 11.71
C THR A 157 8.19 6.75 11.54
N ILE A 158 9.09 7.71 11.34
CA ILE A 158 8.75 9.13 11.19
C ILE A 158 7.97 9.38 9.90
N SER A 159 8.48 8.88 8.76
CA SER A 159 7.78 9.03 7.48
C SER A 159 6.40 8.36 7.48
N ARG A 160 6.26 7.23 8.15
CA ARG A 160 4.98 6.52 8.30
C ARG A 160 4.02 7.25 9.25
N ALA A 161 4.51 7.89 10.33
CA ALA A 161 3.71 8.75 11.20
C ALA A 161 3.18 9.98 10.43
N ALA A 162 4.02 10.60 9.59
CA ALA A 162 3.58 11.67 8.68
C ALA A 162 2.47 11.19 7.72
N GLY A 163 2.56 9.95 7.21
CA GLY A 163 1.52 9.33 6.39
C GLY A 163 0.19 9.14 7.13
N LEU A 164 0.21 8.85 8.44
CA LEU A 164 -1.01 8.81 9.26
C LEU A 164 -1.65 10.19 9.43
N ALA A 165 -0.83 11.20 9.71
CA ALA A 165 -1.31 12.58 9.78
C ALA A 165 -1.93 13.06 8.46
N LEU A 166 -1.26 12.77 7.31
CA LEU A 166 -1.78 13.04 5.98
C LEU A 166 -3.12 12.35 5.74
N THR A 167 -3.25 11.07 6.09
CA THR A 167 -4.51 10.30 5.98
C THR A 167 -5.63 11.01 6.72
N LYS A 168 -5.38 11.44 7.97
CA LYS A 168 -6.40 12.09 8.79
C LYS A 168 -6.79 13.48 8.25
N ALA A 169 -5.82 14.28 7.83
CA ALA A 169 -6.08 15.60 7.27
C ALA A 169 -6.91 15.51 5.97
N LEU A 170 -6.48 14.68 5.01
CA LEU A 170 -7.20 14.47 3.75
C LEU A 170 -8.61 13.89 3.97
N SER A 171 -8.81 13.01 4.96
CA SER A 171 -10.13 12.44 5.23
C SER A 171 -11.17 13.50 5.61
N LYS A 172 -10.76 14.53 6.35
CA LYS A 172 -11.63 15.64 6.73
C LYS A 172 -11.89 16.58 5.56
N GLU A 173 -10.86 16.92 4.82
CA GLU A 173 -10.94 17.86 3.69
C GLU A 173 -11.78 17.31 2.54
N LEU A 174 -11.70 15.99 2.28
CA LEU A 174 -12.28 15.36 1.10
C LEU A 174 -13.64 14.70 1.36
N ALA A 175 -14.10 14.62 2.59
CA ALA A 175 -15.36 13.95 2.96
C ALA A 175 -16.57 14.52 2.22
N ALA A 176 -16.67 15.86 2.08
CA ALA A 176 -17.74 16.52 1.35
C ALA A 176 -17.82 16.13 -0.14
N HIS A 177 -16.75 15.56 -0.68
CA HIS A 177 -16.68 15.05 -2.06
C HIS A 177 -16.86 13.53 -2.14
N ASN A 178 -17.27 12.87 -1.07
CA ASN A 178 -17.39 11.40 -0.99
C ASN A 178 -16.05 10.68 -1.32
N ILE A 179 -14.92 11.31 -1.02
CA ILE A 179 -13.60 10.70 -1.14
C ILE A 179 -13.16 10.27 0.25
N LEU A 180 -13.13 8.95 0.49
CA LEU A 180 -12.77 8.38 1.77
C LEU A 180 -11.28 8.05 1.79
N VAL A 181 -10.60 8.46 2.86
CA VAL A 181 -9.14 8.32 2.99
C VAL A 181 -8.82 7.54 4.24
N ASN A 182 -8.20 6.36 4.09
CA ASN A 182 -7.87 5.46 5.18
C ASN A 182 -6.44 4.93 5.07
N ALA A 183 -5.95 4.32 6.13
CA ALA A 183 -4.67 3.63 6.15
C ALA A 183 -4.82 2.20 6.68
N VAL A 184 -3.90 1.32 6.29
CA VAL A 184 -3.73 -0.03 6.83
C VAL A 184 -2.34 -0.12 7.41
N ALA A 185 -2.23 -0.34 8.73
CA ALA A 185 -0.97 -0.51 9.41
C ALA A 185 -0.64 -2.00 9.56
N VAL A 186 0.43 -2.43 8.88
CA VAL A 186 0.83 -3.84 8.90
C VAL A 186 1.84 -4.14 10.00
N GLY A 187 1.75 -5.34 10.54
CA GLY A 187 2.75 -5.92 11.41
C GLY A 187 3.85 -6.64 10.61
N LYS A 188 4.16 -7.86 11.00
CA LYS A 188 5.13 -8.75 10.33
C LYS A 188 4.41 -9.61 9.31
N ILE A 189 4.55 -9.26 8.02
CA ILE A 189 3.92 -9.94 6.89
C ILE A 189 5.00 -10.70 6.11
N LYS A 190 4.74 -11.95 5.72
CA LYS A 190 5.61 -12.75 4.86
C LYS A 190 5.85 -12.04 3.54
N SER A 191 7.09 -11.95 3.11
CA SER A 191 7.48 -11.23 1.90
C SER A 191 8.92 -11.52 1.51
N LYS A 192 9.29 -11.26 0.26
CA LYS A 192 10.69 -11.33 -0.19
C LYS A 192 11.64 -10.44 0.63
N GLN A 193 11.14 -9.39 1.28
CA GLN A 193 11.94 -8.58 2.19
C GLN A 193 12.28 -9.36 3.47
N GLN A 194 11.34 -10.12 4.01
CA GLN A 194 11.56 -10.98 5.17
C GLN A 194 12.48 -12.16 4.83
N GLU A 195 12.35 -12.75 3.63
CA GLU A 195 13.25 -13.80 3.13
C GLU A 195 14.71 -13.29 3.03
N ARG A 196 14.89 -12.07 2.52
CA ARG A 196 16.22 -11.42 2.54
C ARG A 196 16.73 -11.17 3.95
N GLY A 197 15.83 -10.90 4.90
CA GLY A 197 16.14 -10.80 6.32
C GLY A 197 16.62 -12.14 6.90
N ALA A 198 15.96 -13.24 6.54
CA ALA A 198 16.37 -14.60 6.91
C ALA A 198 17.80 -14.90 6.44
N ALA A 199 18.08 -14.65 5.14
CA ALA A 199 19.41 -14.87 4.56
C ALA A 199 20.52 -14.06 5.26
N ARG A 200 20.25 -12.79 5.60
CA ARG A 200 21.21 -11.96 6.37
C ARG A 200 21.50 -12.50 7.76
N ASN A 201 20.50 -13.13 8.38
CA ASN A 201 20.64 -13.75 9.70
C ASN A 201 21.09 -15.21 9.64
N LYS A 202 21.46 -15.73 8.47
CA LYS A 202 21.88 -17.13 8.24
C LYS A 202 20.83 -18.15 8.72
N LEU A 203 19.56 -17.84 8.55
CA LEU A 203 18.41 -18.70 8.84
C LEU A 203 17.74 -19.16 7.54
N THR A 204 17.10 -20.32 7.56
CA THR A 204 16.13 -20.66 6.53
C THR A 204 14.92 -19.75 6.63
N VAL A 205 14.13 -19.66 5.56
CA VAL A 205 12.90 -18.85 5.55
C VAL A 205 11.92 -19.33 6.61
N GLU A 206 11.78 -20.65 6.73
CA GLU A 206 10.91 -21.32 7.71
C GLU A 206 11.32 -21.02 9.14
N GLU A 207 12.61 -21.13 9.46
CA GLU A 207 13.15 -20.80 10.78
C GLU A 207 12.93 -19.33 11.13
N HIS A 208 13.15 -18.43 10.16
CA HIS A 208 12.92 -16.99 10.34
C HIS A 208 11.44 -16.71 10.61
N TYR A 209 10.53 -17.32 9.84
CA TYR A 209 9.09 -17.14 10.02
C TYR A 209 8.61 -17.69 11.35
N ALA A 210 9.07 -18.88 11.74
CA ALA A 210 8.75 -19.50 13.02
C ALA A 210 9.26 -18.66 14.20
N LYS A 211 10.51 -18.19 14.14
CA LYS A 211 11.12 -17.34 15.16
C LYS A 211 10.38 -16.00 15.30
N THR A 212 10.10 -15.34 14.17
CA THR A 212 9.38 -14.07 14.15
C THR A 212 7.93 -14.26 14.62
N GLY A 213 7.28 -15.34 14.22
CA GLY A 213 5.91 -15.67 14.63
C GLY A 213 5.72 -15.74 16.15
N LYS A 214 6.72 -16.28 16.87
CA LYS A 214 6.68 -16.35 18.35
C LYS A 214 6.62 -14.99 19.04
N THR A 215 6.97 -13.90 18.35
CA THR A 215 6.89 -12.52 18.88
C THR A 215 5.55 -11.85 18.61
N ILE A 216 4.63 -12.53 17.92
CA ILE A 216 3.31 -12.01 17.53
C ILE A 216 2.26 -12.75 18.38
N PRO A 217 1.27 -12.07 18.98
CA PRO A 217 0.24 -12.71 19.79
C PRO A 217 -0.50 -13.85 19.10
N LEU A 218 -0.78 -13.75 17.77
CA LEU A 218 -1.37 -14.85 17.00
C LEU A 218 -0.40 -16.01 16.70
N GLY A 219 0.85 -15.96 17.18
CA GLY A 219 1.85 -17.03 17.04
C GLY A 219 2.42 -17.23 15.63
N ARG A 220 2.06 -16.41 14.66
CA ARG A 220 2.53 -16.51 13.27
C ARG A 220 2.69 -15.15 12.59
N MET A 221 3.47 -15.09 11.55
CA MET A 221 3.47 -13.97 10.63
C MET A 221 2.16 -13.95 9.82
N GLY A 222 1.72 -12.76 9.41
CA GLY A 222 0.59 -12.60 8.51
C GLY A 222 0.95 -12.91 7.06
N GLU A 223 -0.07 -13.23 6.26
CA GLU A 223 0.02 -13.40 4.81
C GLU A 223 -0.32 -12.07 4.10
N ALA A 224 0.20 -11.87 2.88
CA ALA A 224 -0.09 -10.67 2.10
C ALA A 224 -1.59 -10.57 1.74
N GLU A 225 -2.25 -11.70 1.57
CA GLU A 225 -3.68 -11.83 1.27
C GLU A 225 -4.56 -11.32 2.42
N GLU A 226 -4.13 -11.49 3.68
CA GLU A 226 -4.86 -10.97 4.85
C GLU A 226 -4.89 -9.44 4.83
N VAL A 227 -3.79 -8.81 4.43
CA VAL A 227 -3.72 -7.36 4.23
C VAL A 227 -4.57 -6.92 3.04
N ALA A 228 -4.48 -7.65 1.92
CA ALA A 228 -5.25 -7.36 0.70
C ALA A 228 -6.76 -7.39 0.94
N ASN A 229 -7.26 -8.29 1.79
CA ASN A 229 -8.66 -8.37 2.16
C ASN A 229 -9.16 -7.10 2.87
N VAL A 230 -8.37 -6.55 3.81
CA VAL A 230 -8.71 -5.30 4.50
C VAL A 230 -8.64 -4.11 3.54
N ILE A 231 -7.65 -4.07 2.64
CA ILE A 231 -7.56 -3.03 1.60
C ILE A 231 -8.79 -3.09 0.68
N ALA A 232 -9.20 -4.27 0.23
CA ALA A 232 -10.38 -4.46 -0.63
C ALA A 232 -11.66 -4.01 0.08
N PHE A 233 -11.84 -4.35 1.36
CA PHE A 233 -12.94 -3.84 2.18
C PHE A 233 -12.96 -2.31 2.22
N LEU A 234 -11.85 -1.66 2.55
CA LEU A 234 -11.76 -0.20 2.63
C LEU A 234 -11.97 0.50 1.28
N ALA A 235 -11.65 -0.15 0.17
CA ALA A 235 -11.87 0.36 -1.17
C ALA A 235 -13.32 0.17 -1.66
N SER A 236 -14.11 -0.60 -0.96
CA SER A 236 -15.46 -1.01 -1.34
C SER A 236 -16.57 -0.10 -0.79
N ASP A 237 -17.77 -0.31 -1.28
CA ASP A 237 -18.96 0.37 -0.76
C ASP A 237 -19.38 -0.18 0.62
N ALA A 238 -18.89 -1.37 1.03
CA ALA A 238 -19.08 -1.90 2.38
C ALA A 238 -18.41 -1.03 3.47
N ALA A 239 -17.41 -0.22 3.09
CA ALA A 239 -16.73 0.73 3.97
C ALA A 239 -17.21 2.18 3.78
N SER A 240 -18.41 2.41 3.24
CA SER A 240 -18.92 3.74 2.86
C SER A 240 -19.02 4.76 4.02
N TYR A 241 -18.95 4.31 5.27
CA TYR A 241 -18.95 5.19 6.46
C TYR A 241 -17.62 5.14 7.23
N VAL A 242 -16.55 4.65 6.60
CA VAL A 242 -15.20 4.53 7.20
C VAL A 242 -14.24 5.52 6.53
N THR A 243 -13.82 6.56 7.24
CA THR A 243 -12.82 7.53 6.76
C THR A 243 -11.96 8.06 7.90
N GLY A 244 -10.70 8.37 7.62
CA GLY A 244 -9.73 8.88 8.59
C GLY A 244 -9.29 7.85 9.63
N CYS A 245 -9.43 6.56 9.34
CA CYS A 245 -9.03 5.45 10.19
C CYS A 245 -7.69 4.86 9.74
N CYS A 246 -7.02 4.22 10.67
CA CYS A 246 -5.88 3.34 10.40
C CYS A 246 -6.12 1.99 11.06
N ILE A 247 -6.43 0.97 10.25
CA ILE A 247 -6.72 -0.38 10.71
C ILE A 247 -5.41 -1.16 10.86
N ASN A 248 -5.20 -1.77 12.01
CA ASN A 248 -4.06 -2.65 12.24
C ASN A 248 -4.32 -4.04 11.64
N VAL A 249 -3.38 -4.55 10.86
CA VAL A 249 -3.34 -5.92 10.34
C VAL A 249 -2.01 -6.51 10.77
N ASP A 250 -1.93 -6.96 12.01
CA ASP A 250 -0.65 -7.18 12.69
C ASP A 250 -0.63 -8.39 13.65
N GLY A 251 -1.73 -9.12 13.75
CA GLY A 251 -1.83 -10.27 14.66
C GLY A 251 -1.80 -9.90 16.15
N GLY A 252 -2.15 -8.65 16.50
CA GLY A 252 -2.11 -8.14 17.87
C GLY A 252 -0.74 -7.60 18.29
N LEU A 253 0.17 -7.36 17.34
CA LEU A 253 1.56 -6.95 17.63
C LEU A 253 1.65 -5.54 18.23
N ALA A 254 0.78 -4.62 17.80
CA ALA A 254 0.80 -3.24 18.30
C ALA A 254 0.23 -3.15 19.73
N GLY A 255 0.88 -2.34 20.56
CA GLY A 255 0.38 -2.03 21.92
C GLY A 255 -0.74 -0.98 21.96
N VAL A 256 -1.27 -0.57 20.80
CA VAL A 256 -2.33 0.46 20.66
C VAL A 256 -3.33 0.06 19.58
N LEU A 257 -4.54 0.59 19.71
CA LEU A 257 -5.63 0.43 18.75
C LEU A 257 -5.44 1.27 17.49
#